data_3c42fc479c5f442940e33d355177ad09
#
_entry.id   3c42fc479c5f442940e33d355177ad09
#
_cell.length_a   1.000
_cell.length_b   1.000
_cell.length_c   1.000
_cell.angle_alpha   90.00
_cell.angle_beta   90.00
_cell.angle_gamma   90.00
#
_symmetry.space_group_name_H-M   'P 1'
#
loop_
_entity.id
_entity.type
_entity.pdbx_description
1 polymer ?
#
loop_
_entity_poly.entity_id
_entity_poly.type
_entity_poly.pdbx_seq_one_letter_code
_entity_poly.pdbx_strand_id
1 'polypeptide(L)'
;MVAAAVGTGGPAGRDRLALVFESLSDRLTGALAGLRGKGRLTDADIDATAREIRLALLEADVSLPVVREFIARVKERSKGAEVSGALNPAQQVVKIVNDELIGILGGQTRQLAFAKTPPTVIMLAGLQGAGKTTLAGKLAKWLKGQGHNPLVVACDLQRPGAVNQLQIVGERAGVTVFAPHPGTAPEAVEIDGAGPGDPVAVAAAGLAEAKAKHFDVVIVDTAGRLGIDDVLMAQAAAIRDAVSPDETLFVLDAMIGQDAVATAEAFGAGVGFTGVVLTKLDGDARGGAALSVREVTGVPILFASTGEKLEDFDVFHPDRMASRILGMGDVLTLIEQAEQVFDAQQAEEAAAKIGSGEFTLEDFLDQMLAIRKMGPIGNLLGMLPGAGQMKDALAAVDDSQLDRVQAIIRGMTPAERADPKIINASRQIGRAHV
;
A
#
# COMPACT_ATOMS: atom_id res chain seq x y z
N MET A 1 -7.97 -19.33 -19.87
CA MET A 1 -7.04 -19.36 -18.73
C MET A 1 -6.23 -18.09 -18.86
N VAL A 2 -6.72 -16.99 -18.29
CA VAL A 2 -6.03 -15.70 -18.30
C VAL A 2 -5.38 -15.59 -16.91
N ALA A 3 -4.06 -15.68 -16.86
CA ALA A 3 -3.30 -15.41 -15.64
C ALA A 3 -3.54 -13.92 -15.29
N ALA A 4 -4.15 -13.68 -14.13
CA ALA A 4 -4.32 -12.34 -13.60
C ALA A 4 -2.93 -11.75 -13.33
N ALA A 5 -2.54 -10.77 -14.12
CA ALA A 5 -1.37 -9.94 -13.84
C ALA A 5 -1.64 -9.18 -12.54
N VAL A 6 -0.93 -9.55 -11.48
CA VAL A 6 -0.93 -8.82 -10.20
C VAL A 6 -0.24 -7.49 -10.45
N GLY A 7 -1.01 -6.43 -10.53
CA GLY A 7 -0.52 -5.07 -10.70
C GLY A 7 0.24 -4.61 -9.45
N THR A 8 1.44 -4.17 -9.66
CA THR A 8 2.38 -3.79 -8.62
C THR A 8 2.52 -2.28 -8.58
N GLY A 9 2.18 -1.68 -7.44
CA GLY A 9 2.43 -0.27 -7.16
C GLY A 9 3.94 0.06 -7.26
N GLY A 10 4.28 1.31 -7.62
CA GLY A 10 5.66 1.72 -7.83
C GLY A 10 6.56 1.63 -6.58
N PRO A 11 7.87 1.50 -6.74
CA PRO A 11 8.81 1.22 -5.63
C PRO A 11 8.81 2.27 -4.50
N ALA A 12 8.52 3.54 -4.79
CA ALA A 12 8.58 4.63 -3.81
C ALA A 12 7.46 4.61 -2.75
N GLY A 13 6.29 4.05 -3.05
CA GLY A 13 5.17 3.97 -2.09
C GLY A 13 5.35 2.86 -1.05
N ARG A 14 6.08 1.82 -1.40
CA ARG A 14 6.27 0.63 -0.56
C ARG A 14 7.24 0.85 0.59
N ASP A 15 8.26 1.68 0.41
CA ASP A 15 9.23 2.02 1.46
C ASP A 15 8.59 2.80 2.61
N ARG A 16 7.60 3.64 2.30
CA ARG A 16 6.87 4.42 3.31
C ARG A 16 5.94 3.56 4.17
N LEU A 17 5.42 2.45 3.63
CA LEU A 17 4.66 1.48 4.42
C LEU A 17 5.50 0.82 5.53
N ALA A 18 6.82 0.74 5.40
CA ALA A 18 7.69 0.20 6.44
C ALA A 18 7.75 1.10 7.69
N LEU A 19 7.53 2.40 7.53
CA LEU A 19 7.54 3.39 8.62
C LEU A 19 6.19 3.47 9.37
N VAL A 20 5.11 2.98 8.76
CA VAL A 20 3.73 3.15 9.25
C VAL A 20 3.48 2.51 10.62
N PHE A 21 4.12 1.42 10.95
CA PHE A 21 3.91 0.68 12.21
C PHE A 21 5.15 0.65 13.10
N GLU A 22 6.12 1.55 12.89
CA GLU A 22 7.42 1.47 13.56
C GLU A 22 7.30 1.43 15.08
N SER A 23 6.50 2.31 15.69
CA SER A 23 6.32 2.36 17.15
C SER A 23 5.62 1.10 17.70
N LEU A 24 4.63 0.58 17.00
CA LEU A 24 3.94 -0.67 17.34
C LEU A 24 4.87 -1.86 17.16
N SER A 25 5.61 -1.90 16.07
CA SER A 25 6.57 -2.96 15.75
C SER A 25 7.66 -3.09 16.82
N ASP A 26 8.26 -1.98 17.23
CA ASP A 26 9.31 -1.97 18.27
C ASP A 26 8.79 -2.53 19.59
N ARG A 27 7.58 -2.15 19.99
CA ARG A 27 6.95 -2.62 21.24
C ARG A 27 6.55 -4.08 21.18
N LEU A 28 5.93 -4.53 20.09
CA LEU A 28 5.54 -5.94 19.96
C LEU A 28 6.78 -6.85 19.87
N THR A 29 7.80 -6.42 19.12
CA THR A 29 9.06 -7.14 19.02
C THR A 29 9.74 -7.23 20.40
N GLY A 30 9.72 -6.12 21.16
CA GLY A 30 10.23 -6.09 22.54
C GLY A 30 9.48 -7.04 23.49
N ALA A 31 8.15 -7.05 23.44
CA ALA A 31 7.31 -7.94 24.23
C ALA A 31 7.59 -9.43 23.91
N LEU A 32 7.76 -9.76 22.64
CA LEU A 32 8.05 -11.12 22.18
C LEU A 32 9.50 -11.54 22.43
N ALA A 33 10.45 -10.59 22.47
CA ALA A 33 11.86 -10.86 22.78
C ALA A 33 12.04 -11.47 24.17
N GLY A 34 11.18 -11.12 25.15
CA GLY A 34 11.15 -11.69 26.50
C GLY A 34 10.91 -13.20 26.57
N LEU A 35 10.39 -13.78 25.47
CA LEU A 35 10.17 -15.23 25.35
C LEU A 35 11.38 -15.98 24.77
N ARG A 36 12.31 -15.27 24.12
CA ARG A 36 13.48 -15.89 23.46
C ARG A 36 14.39 -16.55 24.51
N GLY A 37 14.86 -17.75 24.18
CA GLY A 37 15.77 -18.51 25.06
C GLY A 37 15.07 -19.30 26.17
N LYS A 38 13.75 -19.20 26.34
CA LYS A 38 13.02 -20.02 27.29
C LYS A 38 12.68 -21.38 26.65
N GLY A 39 13.27 -22.44 27.16
CA GLY A 39 13.04 -23.80 26.66
C GLY A 39 11.62 -24.33 26.94
N ARG A 40 10.92 -23.76 27.93
CA ARG A 40 9.51 -24.03 28.25
C ARG A 40 8.84 -22.73 28.68
N LEU A 41 7.65 -22.47 28.18
CA LEU A 41 6.84 -21.33 28.59
C LEU A 41 5.83 -21.78 29.67
N THR A 42 5.69 -20.96 30.72
CA THR A 42 4.66 -21.11 31.71
C THR A 42 3.46 -20.24 31.41
N ASP A 43 2.30 -20.53 32.00
CA ASP A 43 1.11 -19.67 31.89
C ASP A 43 1.40 -18.23 32.34
N ALA A 44 2.28 -18.06 33.34
CA ALA A 44 2.70 -16.76 33.83
C ALA A 44 3.50 -15.98 32.76
N ASP A 45 4.36 -16.66 31.98
CA ASP A 45 5.10 -16.06 30.88
C ASP A 45 4.16 -15.59 29.75
N ILE A 46 3.18 -16.44 29.40
CA ILE A 46 2.16 -16.11 28.39
C ILE A 46 1.33 -14.91 28.84
N ASP A 47 0.89 -14.91 30.12
CA ASP A 47 0.09 -13.83 30.69
C ASP A 47 0.88 -12.51 30.80
N ALA A 48 2.18 -12.57 31.08
CA ALA A 48 3.04 -11.39 31.10
C ALA A 48 3.20 -10.81 29.68
N THR A 49 3.55 -11.64 28.70
CA THR A 49 3.70 -11.22 27.30
C THR A 49 2.38 -10.69 26.74
N ALA A 50 1.26 -11.31 27.02
CA ALA A 50 -0.06 -10.85 26.60
C ALA A 50 -0.42 -9.47 27.19
N ARG A 51 0.05 -9.15 28.43
CA ARG A 51 -0.11 -7.81 29.01
C ARG A 51 0.70 -6.77 28.25
N GLU A 52 1.95 -7.06 27.91
CA GLU A 52 2.81 -6.15 27.12
C GLU A 52 2.23 -5.92 25.72
N ILE A 53 1.78 -6.98 25.03
CA ILE A 53 1.12 -6.87 23.72
C ILE A 53 -0.15 -6.02 23.83
N ARG A 54 -0.96 -6.21 24.87
CA ARG A 54 -2.16 -5.40 25.12
C ARG A 54 -1.83 -3.92 25.26
N LEU A 55 -0.79 -3.59 26.03
CA LEU A 55 -0.35 -2.21 26.22
C LEU A 55 0.13 -1.61 24.89
N ALA A 56 0.92 -2.36 24.11
CA ALA A 56 1.40 -1.92 22.79
C ALA A 56 0.25 -1.59 21.84
N LEU A 57 -0.77 -2.45 21.77
CA LEU A 57 -1.95 -2.23 20.93
C LEU A 57 -2.80 -1.03 21.37
N LEU A 58 -2.98 -0.84 22.70
CA LEU A 58 -3.72 0.32 23.23
C LEU A 58 -2.99 1.64 22.97
N GLU A 59 -1.67 1.66 23.12
CA GLU A 59 -0.83 2.84 22.81
C GLU A 59 -0.75 3.12 21.30
N ALA A 60 -0.91 2.08 20.47
CA ALA A 60 -1.08 2.21 19.04
C ALA A 60 -2.50 2.70 18.66
N ASP A 61 -3.35 3.02 19.61
CA ASP A 61 -4.70 3.51 19.40
C ASP A 61 -5.65 2.50 18.74
N VAL A 62 -5.42 1.20 18.99
CA VAL A 62 -6.33 0.12 18.57
C VAL A 62 -7.56 0.11 19.48
N SER A 63 -8.75 -0.09 18.91
CA SER A 63 -10.00 -0.07 19.67
C SER A 63 -10.06 -1.14 20.77
N LEU A 64 -10.56 -0.77 21.93
CA LEU A 64 -10.56 -1.64 23.12
C LEU A 64 -11.26 -3.00 22.90
N PRO A 65 -12.42 -3.09 22.22
CA PRO A 65 -13.04 -4.37 21.89
C PRO A 65 -12.09 -5.28 21.10
N VAL A 66 -11.47 -4.75 20.04
CA VAL A 66 -10.51 -5.49 19.19
C VAL A 66 -9.32 -6.00 20.00
N VAL A 67 -8.73 -5.12 20.85
CA VAL A 67 -7.61 -5.52 21.72
C VAL A 67 -8.02 -6.65 22.68
N ARG A 68 -9.21 -6.59 23.28
CA ARG A 68 -9.69 -7.63 24.21
C ARG A 68 -9.83 -8.98 23.52
N GLU A 69 -10.44 -8.98 22.36
CA GLU A 69 -10.68 -10.20 21.59
C GLU A 69 -9.36 -10.79 21.08
N PHE A 70 -8.48 -9.98 20.53
CA PHE A 70 -7.14 -10.37 20.10
C PHE A 70 -6.36 -11.04 21.23
N ILE A 71 -6.28 -10.42 22.40
CA ILE A 71 -5.56 -10.96 23.57
C ILE A 71 -6.20 -12.25 24.08
N ALA A 72 -7.53 -12.36 24.05
CA ALA A 72 -8.22 -13.59 24.44
C ALA A 72 -7.83 -14.76 23.51
N ARG A 73 -7.89 -14.53 22.17
CA ARG A 73 -7.51 -15.53 21.16
C ARG A 73 -6.03 -15.92 21.27
N VAL A 74 -5.13 -14.96 21.44
CA VAL A 74 -3.70 -15.22 21.61
C VAL A 74 -3.45 -16.08 22.85
N LYS A 75 -4.07 -15.77 24.00
CA LYS A 75 -3.92 -16.54 25.23
C LYS A 75 -4.47 -17.96 25.08
N GLU A 76 -5.67 -18.11 24.54
CA GLU A 76 -6.32 -19.41 24.32
C GLU A 76 -5.45 -20.33 23.46
N ARG A 77 -5.02 -19.83 22.30
CA ARG A 77 -4.17 -20.57 21.36
C ARG A 77 -2.79 -20.88 21.93
N SER A 78 -2.20 -19.96 22.71
CA SER A 78 -0.89 -20.15 23.32
C SER A 78 -0.91 -21.17 24.45
N LYS A 79 -2.01 -21.28 25.23
CA LYS A 79 -2.18 -22.25 26.28
C LYS A 79 -2.59 -23.64 25.77
N GLY A 80 -3.36 -23.68 24.68
CA GLY A 80 -3.80 -24.91 24.01
C GLY A 80 -2.82 -25.47 23.00
N ALA A 81 -1.72 -24.75 22.72
CA ALA A 81 -0.76 -25.15 21.71
C ALA A 81 0.01 -26.40 22.15
N GLU A 82 -0.39 -27.55 21.66
CA GLU A 82 0.48 -28.71 21.60
C GLU A 82 1.75 -28.33 20.83
N VAL A 83 2.88 -28.46 21.50
CA VAL A 83 4.19 -28.09 20.96
C VAL A 83 4.39 -28.85 19.66
N SER A 84 4.24 -28.19 18.51
CA SER A 84 4.67 -28.74 17.24
C SER A 84 6.16 -29.02 17.36
N GLY A 85 6.58 -30.26 17.23
CA GLY A 85 7.97 -30.68 17.42
C GLY A 85 9.01 -29.98 16.54
N ALA A 86 8.54 -29.13 15.61
CA ALA A 86 9.36 -28.35 14.67
C ALA A 86 9.68 -26.93 15.16
N LEU A 87 8.90 -26.37 16.11
CA LEU A 87 9.07 -24.99 16.59
C LEU A 87 9.32 -24.98 18.10
N ASN A 88 10.22 -24.10 18.57
CA ASN A 88 10.33 -23.88 19.99
C ASN A 88 9.12 -23.06 20.52
N PRO A 89 8.81 -23.12 21.85
CA PRO A 89 7.61 -22.48 22.40
C PRO A 89 7.51 -20.99 22.11
N ALA A 90 8.62 -20.26 22.10
CA ALA A 90 8.64 -18.83 21.79
C ALA A 90 8.27 -18.55 20.32
N GLN A 91 8.81 -19.36 19.38
CA GLN A 91 8.46 -19.25 17.95
C GLN A 91 6.97 -19.56 17.72
N GLN A 92 6.40 -20.46 18.49
CA GLN A 92 5.00 -20.79 18.39
C GLN A 92 4.10 -19.63 18.82
N VAL A 93 4.43 -18.94 19.92
CA VAL A 93 3.70 -17.73 20.33
C VAL A 93 3.82 -16.63 19.29
N VAL A 94 5.02 -16.39 18.71
CA VAL A 94 5.21 -15.43 17.63
C VAL A 94 4.33 -15.76 16.43
N LYS A 95 4.27 -17.04 16.03
CA LYS A 95 3.38 -17.49 14.95
C LYS A 95 1.91 -17.24 15.27
N ILE A 96 1.46 -17.56 16.47
CA ILE A 96 0.07 -17.32 16.92
C ILE A 96 -0.25 -15.83 16.84
N VAL A 97 0.63 -14.96 17.34
CA VAL A 97 0.43 -13.49 17.25
C VAL A 97 0.39 -13.01 15.81
N ASN A 98 1.24 -13.55 14.93
CA ASN A 98 1.22 -13.24 13.51
C ASN A 98 -0.10 -13.66 12.85
N ASP A 99 -0.56 -14.89 13.07
CA ASP A 99 -1.81 -15.38 12.51
C ASP A 99 -3.02 -14.56 12.99
N GLU A 100 -3.05 -14.16 14.26
CA GLU A 100 -4.11 -13.30 14.82
C GLU A 100 -4.04 -11.88 14.24
N LEU A 101 -2.84 -11.31 14.01
CA LEU A 101 -2.67 -10.03 13.32
C LEU A 101 -3.18 -10.11 11.88
N ILE A 102 -2.84 -11.16 11.15
CA ILE A 102 -3.38 -11.40 9.80
C ILE A 102 -4.91 -11.44 9.86
N GLY A 103 -5.48 -12.15 10.84
CA GLY A 103 -6.92 -12.26 11.03
C GLY A 103 -7.63 -10.92 11.19
N ILE A 104 -7.16 -10.06 12.11
CA ILE A 104 -7.77 -8.74 12.35
C ILE A 104 -7.54 -7.75 11.20
N LEU A 105 -6.47 -7.92 10.41
CA LEU A 105 -6.22 -7.14 9.20
C LEU A 105 -7.05 -7.59 7.98
N GLY A 106 -7.75 -8.72 8.07
CA GLY A 106 -8.65 -9.18 7.01
C GLY A 106 -8.41 -10.58 6.49
N GLY A 107 -7.38 -11.27 6.97
CA GLY A 107 -7.04 -12.66 6.61
C GLY A 107 -6.38 -12.76 5.24
N GLN A 108 -7.14 -12.54 4.19
CA GLN A 108 -6.67 -12.64 2.81
C GLN A 108 -6.78 -11.31 2.06
N THR A 109 -5.85 -11.10 1.12
CA THR A 109 -5.91 -9.96 0.21
C THR A 109 -7.19 -10.04 -0.63
N ARG A 110 -8.01 -8.97 -0.60
CA ARG A 110 -9.18 -8.85 -1.46
C ARG A 110 -8.84 -7.97 -2.66
N GLN A 111 -9.19 -8.45 -3.85
CA GLN A 111 -9.07 -7.69 -5.09
C GLN A 111 -10.37 -6.96 -5.41
N LEU A 112 -10.31 -5.92 -6.27
CA LEU A 112 -11.50 -5.28 -6.83
C LEU A 112 -12.35 -6.29 -7.58
N ALA A 113 -13.66 -6.19 -7.40
CA ALA A 113 -14.62 -6.93 -8.20
C ALA A 113 -14.94 -6.13 -9.47
N PHE A 114 -14.71 -6.74 -10.62
CA PHE A 114 -15.07 -6.15 -11.90
C PHE A 114 -16.43 -6.65 -12.38
N ALA A 115 -17.20 -5.73 -12.96
CA ALA A 115 -18.49 -6.06 -13.59
C ALA A 115 -18.29 -7.04 -14.75
N LYS A 116 -19.26 -7.94 -14.93
CA LYS A 116 -19.27 -8.85 -16.11
C LYS A 116 -19.44 -8.10 -17.43
N THR A 117 -20.14 -6.97 -17.37
CA THR A 117 -20.39 -6.10 -18.53
C THR A 117 -19.89 -4.71 -18.20
N PRO A 118 -18.88 -4.18 -18.94
CA PRO A 118 -18.35 -2.83 -18.71
C PRO A 118 -19.43 -1.74 -18.89
N PRO A 119 -19.26 -0.61 -18.20
CA PRO A 119 -18.15 -0.27 -17.29
C PRO A 119 -18.36 -0.82 -15.87
N THR A 120 -17.29 -1.17 -15.18
CA THR A 120 -17.29 -1.35 -13.73
C THR A 120 -17.39 0.02 -13.05
N VAL A 121 -18.33 0.18 -12.14
CA VAL A 121 -18.54 1.45 -11.43
C VAL A 121 -17.99 1.36 -10.02
N ILE A 122 -17.05 2.26 -9.69
CA ILE A 122 -16.41 2.37 -8.38
C ILE A 122 -16.78 3.74 -7.79
N MET A 123 -17.46 3.75 -6.66
CA MET A 123 -17.83 4.98 -5.96
C MET A 123 -16.88 5.19 -4.76
N LEU A 124 -16.34 6.39 -4.61
CA LEU A 124 -15.52 6.78 -3.45
C LEU A 124 -16.39 7.54 -2.45
N ALA A 125 -16.47 7.06 -1.23
CA ALA A 125 -17.22 7.69 -0.14
C ALA A 125 -16.31 7.97 1.06
N GLY A 126 -16.61 8.96 1.90
CA GLY A 126 -15.81 9.29 3.08
C GLY A 126 -15.86 10.76 3.46
N LEU A 127 -15.25 11.13 4.60
CA LEU A 127 -15.23 12.51 5.12
C LEU A 127 -14.38 13.46 4.25
N GLN A 128 -14.58 14.75 4.47
CA GLN A 128 -13.72 15.78 3.88
C GLN A 128 -12.29 15.63 4.39
N GLY A 129 -11.31 15.81 3.50
CA GLY A 129 -9.89 15.65 3.86
C GLY A 129 -9.40 14.21 3.90
N ALA A 130 -10.27 13.19 3.77
CA ALA A 130 -9.86 11.79 3.71
C ALA A 130 -9.06 11.43 2.45
N GLY A 131 -8.93 12.33 1.47
CA GLY A 131 -8.10 12.12 0.29
C GLY A 131 -8.81 11.48 -0.91
N LYS A 132 -10.15 11.50 -0.98
CA LYS A 132 -10.94 10.90 -2.08
C LYS A 132 -10.49 11.35 -3.46
N THR A 133 -10.39 12.65 -3.71
CA THR A 133 -9.98 13.22 -5.00
C THR A 133 -8.58 12.77 -5.43
N THR A 134 -7.62 12.78 -4.49
CA THR A 134 -6.27 12.27 -4.74
C THR A 134 -6.28 10.76 -5.01
N LEU A 135 -7.10 10.03 -4.24
CA LEU A 135 -7.29 8.59 -4.42
C LEU A 135 -7.91 8.25 -5.78
N ALA A 136 -8.87 9.05 -6.24
CA ALA A 136 -9.46 8.85 -7.57
C ALA A 136 -8.38 8.81 -8.66
N GLY A 137 -7.42 9.74 -8.63
CA GLY A 137 -6.28 9.73 -9.55
C GLY A 137 -5.31 8.59 -9.35
N LYS A 138 -5.02 8.20 -8.10
CA LYS A 138 -4.15 7.06 -7.77
C LYS A 138 -4.74 5.75 -8.28
N LEU A 139 -6.01 5.51 -7.97
CA LEU A 139 -6.75 4.32 -8.39
C LEU A 139 -6.87 4.27 -9.92
N ALA A 140 -7.17 5.41 -10.57
CA ALA A 140 -7.25 5.48 -12.03
C ALA A 140 -5.90 5.18 -12.68
N LYS A 141 -4.79 5.73 -12.15
CA LYS A 141 -3.44 5.43 -12.65
C LYS A 141 -3.07 3.97 -12.46
N TRP A 142 -3.39 3.40 -11.30
CA TRP A 142 -3.15 2.00 -11.00
C TRP A 142 -3.92 1.07 -11.96
N LEU A 143 -5.22 1.34 -12.19
CA LEU A 143 -6.06 0.60 -13.14
C LEU A 143 -5.52 0.71 -14.57
N LYS A 144 -5.11 1.91 -14.98
CA LYS A 144 -4.49 2.13 -16.29
C LYS A 144 -3.21 1.31 -16.45
N GLY A 145 -2.40 1.19 -15.40
CA GLY A 145 -1.21 0.34 -15.37
C GLY A 145 -1.52 -1.15 -15.56
N GLN A 146 -2.75 -1.57 -15.25
CA GLN A 146 -3.26 -2.94 -15.48
C GLN A 146 -3.93 -3.14 -16.84
N GLY A 147 -3.94 -2.12 -17.68
CA GLY A 147 -4.53 -2.19 -19.02
C GLY A 147 -5.99 -1.75 -19.09
N HIS A 148 -6.58 -1.22 -18.00
CA HIS A 148 -7.92 -0.65 -18.01
C HIS A 148 -7.95 0.77 -18.59
N ASN A 149 -9.13 1.19 -19.05
CA ASN A 149 -9.41 2.54 -19.56
C ASN A 149 -10.41 3.26 -18.64
N PRO A 150 -9.97 3.84 -17.50
CA PRO A 150 -10.84 4.44 -16.52
C PRO A 150 -11.30 5.86 -16.92
N LEU A 151 -12.55 6.19 -16.61
CA LEU A 151 -13.12 7.53 -16.58
C LEU A 151 -13.32 7.95 -15.12
N VAL A 152 -12.85 9.14 -14.75
CA VAL A 152 -13.09 9.71 -13.41
C VAL A 152 -14.18 10.76 -13.51
N VAL A 153 -15.19 10.70 -12.64
CA VAL A 153 -16.37 11.58 -12.65
C VAL A 153 -16.35 12.52 -11.45
N ALA A 154 -16.43 13.83 -11.71
CA ALA A 154 -16.33 14.89 -10.71
C ALA A 154 -17.71 15.16 -10.06
N CYS A 155 -18.03 14.50 -8.94
CA CYS A 155 -19.26 14.71 -8.18
C CYS A 155 -19.07 15.53 -6.89
N ASP A 156 -17.86 15.99 -6.56
CA ASP A 156 -17.65 16.99 -5.50
C ASP A 156 -17.88 18.40 -6.05
N LEU A 157 -19.14 18.81 -6.09
CA LEU A 157 -19.56 20.12 -6.62
C LEU A 157 -19.71 21.17 -5.51
N GLN A 158 -19.62 20.78 -4.24
CA GLN A 158 -19.85 21.67 -3.11
C GLN A 158 -18.57 22.43 -2.71
N ARG A 159 -17.41 21.85 -2.91
CA ARG A 159 -16.14 22.44 -2.51
C ARG A 159 -15.57 23.29 -3.64
N PRO A 160 -15.29 24.59 -3.40
CA PRO A 160 -14.66 25.46 -4.38
C PRO A 160 -13.36 24.83 -4.93
N GLY A 161 -13.23 24.77 -6.24
CA GLY A 161 -12.05 24.22 -6.91
C GLY A 161 -11.90 22.69 -6.90
N ALA A 162 -12.85 21.91 -6.36
CA ALA A 162 -12.77 20.44 -6.34
C ALA A 162 -12.73 19.85 -7.75
N VAL A 163 -13.58 20.32 -8.64
CA VAL A 163 -13.59 19.91 -10.07
C VAL A 163 -12.24 20.18 -10.73
N ASN A 164 -11.68 21.37 -10.56
CA ASN A 164 -10.37 21.73 -11.11
C ASN A 164 -9.25 20.86 -10.49
N GLN A 165 -9.34 20.60 -9.20
CA GLN A 165 -8.39 19.70 -8.51
C GLN A 165 -8.42 18.30 -9.13
N LEU A 166 -9.60 17.74 -9.37
CA LEU A 166 -9.74 16.43 -9.97
C LEU A 166 -9.22 16.41 -11.42
N GLN A 167 -9.46 17.49 -12.19
CA GLN A 167 -8.91 17.63 -13.54
C GLN A 167 -7.38 17.61 -13.55
N ILE A 168 -6.73 18.37 -12.65
CA ILE A 168 -5.27 18.39 -12.52
C ILE A 168 -4.74 16.99 -12.10
N VAL A 169 -5.41 16.33 -11.19
CA VAL A 169 -5.03 14.98 -10.75
C VAL A 169 -5.21 13.98 -11.87
N GLY A 170 -6.30 14.05 -12.63
CA GLY A 170 -6.56 13.21 -13.80
C GLY A 170 -5.52 13.41 -14.92
N GLU A 171 -5.15 14.66 -15.20
CA GLU A 171 -4.08 14.99 -16.17
C GLU A 171 -2.74 14.35 -15.75
N ARG A 172 -2.35 14.49 -14.47
CA ARG A 172 -1.14 13.87 -13.93
C ARG A 172 -1.18 12.34 -13.98
N ALA A 173 -2.35 11.75 -13.79
CA ALA A 173 -2.57 10.31 -13.91
C ALA A 173 -2.64 9.86 -15.39
N GLY A 174 -2.79 10.80 -16.32
CA GLY A 174 -2.98 10.54 -17.75
C GLY A 174 -4.32 9.83 -18.03
N VAL A 175 -5.39 10.19 -17.31
CA VAL A 175 -6.75 9.63 -17.43
C VAL A 175 -7.76 10.70 -17.74
N THR A 176 -8.86 10.31 -18.38
CA THR A 176 -9.95 11.23 -18.72
C THR A 176 -10.79 11.54 -17.49
N VAL A 177 -11.11 12.82 -17.30
CA VAL A 177 -12.03 13.29 -16.28
C VAL A 177 -13.30 13.82 -16.94
N PHE A 178 -14.44 13.29 -16.53
CA PHE A 178 -15.75 13.84 -16.82
C PHE A 178 -16.09 14.89 -15.76
N ALA A 179 -16.16 16.13 -16.19
CA ALA A 179 -16.52 17.25 -15.33
C ALA A 179 -17.55 18.10 -16.05
N PRO A 180 -18.61 18.53 -15.35
CA PRO A 180 -19.52 19.49 -15.93
C PRO A 180 -18.77 20.80 -16.16
N HIS A 181 -18.85 21.34 -17.37
CA HIS A 181 -18.18 22.59 -17.79
C HIS A 181 -16.71 22.73 -17.33
N PRO A 182 -15.76 22.00 -17.96
CA PRO A 182 -14.34 22.08 -17.59
C PRO A 182 -13.84 23.53 -17.52
N GLY A 183 -13.25 23.90 -16.37
CA GLY A 183 -12.68 25.23 -16.17
C GLY A 183 -13.63 26.32 -15.66
N THR A 184 -14.91 26.02 -15.42
CA THR A 184 -15.85 26.99 -14.80
C THR A 184 -15.90 26.83 -13.28
N ALA A 185 -16.21 27.96 -12.59
CA ALA A 185 -16.45 27.92 -11.15
C ALA A 185 -17.68 27.06 -10.80
N PRO A 186 -17.76 26.46 -9.61
CA PRO A 186 -18.87 25.60 -9.20
C PRO A 186 -20.26 26.25 -9.30
N GLU A 187 -20.30 27.58 -9.23
CA GLU A 187 -21.54 28.39 -9.31
C GLU A 187 -22.13 28.44 -10.73
N ALA A 188 -21.36 28.06 -11.74
CA ALA A 188 -21.74 28.13 -13.16
C ALA A 188 -21.96 26.75 -13.81
N VAL A 189 -22.11 25.70 -13.00
CA VAL A 189 -22.27 24.33 -13.51
C VAL A 189 -23.71 24.09 -13.92
N GLU A 190 -23.99 24.29 -15.21
CA GLU A 190 -25.22 23.83 -15.84
C GLU A 190 -24.95 22.54 -16.61
N ILE A 191 -25.76 21.52 -16.33
CA ILE A 191 -25.82 20.30 -17.13
C ILE A 191 -27.17 20.33 -17.84
N ASP A 192 -27.20 20.00 -19.13
CA ASP A 192 -28.43 19.97 -19.89
C ASP A 192 -29.50 19.16 -19.18
N GLY A 193 -30.54 19.83 -18.67
CA GLY A 193 -31.68 19.21 -18.00
C GLY A 193 -31.56 18.97 -16.50
N ALA A 194 -30.41 19.25 -15.87
CA ALA A 194 -30.22 19.22 -14.42
C ALA A 194 -29.90 20.64 -13.93
N GLY A 195 -30.42 21.03 -12.77
CA GLY A 195 -30.09 22.30 -12.12
C GLY A 195 -28.59 22.40 -11.84
N PRO A 196 -28.05 23.63 -11.76
CA PRO A 196 -26.64 23.83 -11.44
C PRO A 196 -26.27 23.13 -10.11
N GLY A 197 -25.28 22.24 -10.17
CA GLY A 197 -24.72 21.61 -8.97
C GLY A 197 -25.42 20.35 -8.46
N ASP A 198 -26.18 19.61 -9.27
CA ASP A 198 -26.69 18.29 -8.89
C ASP A 198 -25.66 17.17 -9.11
N PRO A 199 -25.01 16.63 -8.05
CA PRO A 199 -24.00 15.59 -8.20
C PRO A 199 -24.57 14.25 -8.64
N VAL A 200 -25.88 14.00 -8.44
CA VAL A 200 -26.55 12.78 -8.88
C VAL A 200 -26.69 12.78 -10.40
N ALA A 201 -27.11 13.91 -10.97
CA ALA A 201 -27.19 14.08 -12.42
C ALA A 201 -25.81 13.99 -13.09
N VAL A 202 -24.76 14.58 -12.47
CA VAL A 202 -23.37 14.47 -12.96
C VAL A 202 -22.90 13.02 -12.96
N ALA A 203 -23.17 12.26 -11.90
CA ALA A 203 -22.79 10.86 -11.79
C ALA A 203 -23.49 10.02 -12.90
N ALA A 204 -24.79 10.21 -13.11
CA ALA A 204 -25.56 9.53 -14.15
C ALA A 204 -25.07 9.89 -15.56
N ALA A 205 -24.78 11.18 -15.83
CA ALA A 205 -24.25 11.64 -17.10
C ALA A 205 -22.84 11.08 -17.36
N GLY A 206 -21.96 11.07 -16.35
CA GLY A 206 -20.62 10.47 -16.43
C GLY A 206 -20.67 8.97 -16.76
N LEU A 207 -21.61 8.23 -16.16
CA LEU A 207 -21.81 6.83 -16.48
C LEU A 207 -22.34 6.63 -17.93
N ALA A 208 -23.23 7.50 -18.40
CA ALA A 208 -23.72 7.46 -19.78
C ALA A 208 -22.57 7.75 -20.77
N GLU A 209 -21.75 8.75 -20.48
CA GLU A 209 -20.56 9.08 -21.27
C GLU A 209 -19.57 7.92 -21.33
N ALA A 210 -19.33 7.25 -20.19
CA ALA A 210 -18.45 6.09 -20.13
C ALA A 210 -18.94 4.96 -21.06
N LYS A 211 -20.23 4.67 -21.05
CA LYS A 211 -20.86 3.68 -21.95
C LYS A 211 -20.73 4.08 -23.41
N ALA A 212 -20.98 5.35 -23.72
CA ALA A 212 -20.93 5.88 -25.10
C ALA A 212 -19.51 5.86 -25.68
N LYS A 213 -18.50 6.12 -24.86
CA LYS A 213 -17.08 6.18 -25.27
C LYS A 213 -16.28 4.91 -24.95
N HIS A 214 -16.95 3.84 -24.51
CA HIS A 214 -16.33 2.54 -24.23
C HIS A 214 -15.22 2.57 -23.19
N PHE A 215 -15.38 3.37 -22.13
CA PHE A 215 -14.58 3.22 -20.92
C PHE A 215 -14.99 1.93 -20.20
N ASP A 216 -14.02 1.20 -19.65
CA ASP A 216 -14.30 -0.07 -18.97
C ASP A 216 -14.44 0.06 -17.46
N VAL A 217 -13.98 1.19 -16.89
CA VAL A 217 -14.12 1.53 -15.47
C VAL A 217 -14.58 2.98 -15.31
N VAL A 218 -15.47 3.21 -14.35
CA VAL A 218 -15.90 4.56 -13.92
C VAL A 218 -15.58 4.72 -12.45
N ILE A 219 -14.86 5.80 -12.10
CA ILE A 219 -14.56 6.17 -10.73
C ILE A 219 -15.34 7.45 -10.39
N VAL A 220 -16.27 7.36 -9.43
CA VAL A 220 -17.10 8.49 -9.00
C VAL A 220 -16.48 9.12 -7.76
N ASP A 221 -15.92 10.34 -7.90
CA ASP A 221 -15.36 11.13 -6.79
C ASP A 221 -16.46 11.97 -6.15
N THR A 222 -16.91 11.59 -4.95
CA THR A 222 -18.01 12.26 -4.25
C THR A 222 -17.54 13.35 -3.29
N ALA A 223 -18.41 14.26 -2.95
CA ALA A 223 -18.19 15.26 -1.90
C ALA A 223 -17.91 14.58 -0.55
N GLY A 224 -17.23 15.31 0.35
CA GLY A 224 -17.11 14.98 1.76
C GLY A 224 -17.36 16.21 2.61
N ARG A 225 -17.89 16.03 3.82
CA ARG A 225 -18.04 17.09 4.82
C ARG A 225 -17.15 16.82 6.03
N LEU A 226 -16.98 17.83 6.88
CA LEU A 226 -16.12 17.74 8.07
C LEU A 226 -16.66 16.77 9.13
N GLY A 227 -17.96 16.47 9.10
CA GLY A 227 -18.61 15.54 10.01
C GLY A 227 -19.62 14.65 9.30
N ILE A 228 -20.14 13.68 10.02
CA ILE A 228 -21.23 12.81 9.56
C ILE A 228 -22.53 13.60 9.77
N ASP A 229 -23.23 13.90 8.68
CA ASP A 229 -24.54 14.52 8.72
C ASP A 229 -25.52 13.83 7.76
N ASP A 230 -26.82 13.98 8.02
CA ASP A 230 -27.87 13.33 7.24
C ASP A 230 -27.85 13.78 5.78
N VAL A 231 -27.44 15.03 5.48
CA VAL A 231 -27.38 15.58 4.12
C VAL A 231 -26.28 14.91 3.31
N LEU A 232 -25.09 14.74 3.91
CA LEU A 232 -23.99 14.02 3.26
C LEU A 232 -24.37 12.58 2.97
N MET A 233 -24.97 11.90 3.95
CA MET A 233 -25.35 10.49 3.82
C MET A 233 -26.44 10.31 2.78
N ALA A 234 -27.45 11.19 2.76
CA ALA A 234 -28.51 11.17 1.77
C ALA A 234 -27.99 11.44 0.35
N GLN A 235 -27.07 12.39 0.18
CA GLN A 235 -26.45 12.67 -1.12
C GLN A 235 -25.60 11.50 -1.61
N ALA A 236 -24.76 10.91 -0.77
CA ALA A 236 -23.97 9.76 -1.13
C ALA A 236 -24.83 8.54 -1.48
N ALA A 237 -25.92 8.31 -0.73
CA ALA A 237 -26.88 7.25 -1.04
C ALA A 237 -27.60 7.52 -2.37
N ALA A 238 -28.01 8.75 -2.67
CA ALA A 238 -28.66 9.12 -3.93
C ALA A 238 -27.71 8.92 -5.13
N ILE A 239 -26.43 9.28 -5.00
CA ILE A 239 -25.44 9.01 -6.05
C ILE A 239 -25.26 7.50 -6.24
N ARG A 240 -25.11 6.72 -5.15
CA ARG A 240 -25.01 5.26 -5.19
C ARG A 240 -26.20 4.65 -5.94
N ASP A 241 -27.41 5.06 -5.60
CA ASP A 241 -28.64 4.51 -6.19
C ASP A 241 -28.76 4.86 -7.67
N ALA A 242 -28.27 6.05 -8.09
CA ALA A 242 -28.29 6.47 -9.49
C ALA A 242 -27.29 5.71 -10.38
N VAL A 243 -26.10 5.36 -9.85
CA VAL A 243 -25.07 4.69 -10.66
C VAL A 243 -24.92 3.20 -10.37
N SER A 244 -25.56 2.68 -9.30
CA SER A 244 -25.53 1.28 -8.89
C SER A 244 -24.10 0.71 -8.92
N PRO A 245 -23.17 1.20 -8.07
CA PRO A 245 -21.77 0.86 -8.15
C PRO A 245 -21.54 -0.64 -7.86
N ASP A 246 -20.60 -1.24 -8.60
CA ASP A 246 -20.09 -2.59 -8.32
C ASP A 246 -19.24 -2.60 -7.05
N GLU A 247 -18.52 -1.49 -6.80
CA GLU A 247 -17.73 -1.27 -5.59
C GLU A 247 -18.01 0.12 -5.01
N THR A 248 -18.31 0.17 -3.73
CA THR A 248 -18.32 1.40 -2.94
C THR A 248 -17.12 1.36 -1.99
N LEU A 249 -16.13 2.20 -2.22
CA LEU A 249 -14.91 2.24 -1.43
C LEU A 249 -14.99 3.35 -0.39
N PHE A 250 -14.95 2.95 0.88
CA PHE A 250 -14.89 3.91 1.98
C PHE A 250 -13.44 4.38 2.17
N VAL A 251 -13.21 5.67 1.94
CA VAL A 251 -11.90 6.32 2.02
C VAL A 251 -11.70 6.86 3.42
N LEU A 252 -10.76 6.30 4.14
CA LEU A 252 -10.49 6.57 5.53
C LEU A 252 -9.09 7.15 5.72
N ASP A 253 -9.02 8.29 6.42
CA ASP A 253 -7.77 8.88 6.87
C ASP A 253 -7.25 8.10 8.10
N ALA A 254 -6.11 7.46 7.98
CA ALA A 254 -5.53 6.66 9.07
C ALA A 254 -5.12 7.51 10.29
N MET A 255 -4.89 8.81 10.09
CA MET A 255 -4.44 9.72 11.16
C MET A 255 -5.53 10.07 12.18
N ILE A 256 -6.82 9.83 11.86
CA ILE A 256 -7.93 10.21 12.77
C ILE A 256 -8.15 9.20 13.92
N GLY A 257 -7.33 8.15 14.03
CA GLY A 257 -7.33 7.23 15.16
C GLY A 257 -8.69 6.55 15.42
N GLN A 258 -9.18 6.58 16.65
CA GLN A 258 -10.45 5.94 17.05
C GLN A 258 -11.68 6.52 16.37
N ASP A 259 -11.67 7.81 15.97
CA ASP A 259 -12.79 8.42 15.25
C ASP A 259 -12.99 7.76 13.86
N ALA A 260 -11.95 7.10 13.33
CA ALA A 260 -12.03 6.29 12.12
C ALA A 260 -13.08 5.19 12.22
N VAL A 261 -13.13 4.53 13.38
CA VAL A 261 -14.04 3.41 13.63
C VAL A 261 -15.49 3.91 13.68
N ALA A 262 -15.79 4.94 14.46
CA ALA A 262 -17.13 5.51 14.55
C ALA A 262 -17.62 6.04 13.19
N THR A 263 -16.70 6.64 12.42
CA THR A 263 -16.99 7.12 11.07
C THR A 263 -17.34 5.97 10.14
N ALA A 264 -16.56 4.89 10.17
CA ALA A 264 -16.80 3.72 9.35
C ALA A 264 -18.14 3.03 9.65
N GLU A 265 -18.49 2.91 10.94
CA GLU A 265 -19.79 2.36 11.36
C GLU A 265 -20.97 3.18 10.81
N ALA A 266 -20.91 4.50 10.94
CA ALA A 266 -21.97 5.38 10.47
C ALA A 266 -22.11 5.34 8.93
N PHE A 267 -21.01 5.38 8.17
CA PHE A 267 -21.05 5.20 6.72
C PHE A 267 -21.53 3.83 6.30
N GLY A 268 -21.17 2.77 7.04
CA GLY A 268 -21.68 1.43 6.83
C GLY A 268 -23.20 1.35 6.94
N ALA A 269 -23.77 1.98 7.97
CA ALA A 269 -25.20 2.01 8.19
C ALA A 269 -25.98 2.88 7.18
N GLY A 270 -25.41 4.04 6.75
CA GLY A 270 -26.10 5.01 5.90
C GLY A 270 -25.94 4.77 4.40
N VAL A 271 -24.69 4.58 3.94
CA VAL A 271 -24.39 4.43 2.52
C VAL A 271 -24.12 2.97 2.16
N GLY A 272 -23.51 2.21 3.05
CA GLY A 272 -22.94 0.90 2.78
C GLY A 272 -21.65 1.02 1.96
N PHE A 273 -20.71 0.12 2.18
CA PHE A 273 -19.50 0.02 1.37
C PHE A 273 -19.03 -1.43 1.28
N THR A 274 -18.30 -1.74 0.22
CA THR A 274 -17.82 -3.08 -0.11
C THR A 274 -16.35 -3.26 0.23
N GLY A 275 -15.62 -2.15 0.43
CA GLY A 275 -14.22 -2.14 0.74
C GLY A 275 -13.76 -0.84 1.38
N VAL A 276 -12.64 -0.89 2.09
CA VAL A 276 -12.00 0.25 2.74
C VAL A 276 -10.69 0.57 2.03
N VAL A 277 -10.39 1.86 1.89
CA VAL A 277 -9.09 2.36 1.44
C VAL A 277 -8.50 3.23 2.53
N LEU A 278 -7.33 2.85 3.02
CA LEU A 278 -6.59 3.64 4.01
C LEU A 278 -5.71 4.66 3.32
N THR A 279 -5.82 5.92 3.73
CA THR A 279 -4.99 7.02 3.22
C THR A 279 -4.14 7.61 4.32
N LYS A 280 -3.09 8.36 3.94
CA LYS A 280 -2.17 9.06 4.85
C LYS A 280 -1.49 8.15 5.87
N LEU A 281 -1.28 6.90 5.51
CA LEU A 281 -0.58 5.96 6.37
C LEU A 281 0.84 6.41 6.73
N ASP A 282 1.48 7.21 5.89
CA ASP A 282 2.79 7.82 6.14
C ASP A 282 2.80 8.79 7.33
N GLY A 283 1.65 9.30 7.74
CA GLY A 283 1.48 10.12 8.94
C GLY A 283 1.05 9.34 10.19
N ASP A 284 0.67 8.07 10.05
CA ASP A 284 0.20 7.22 11.16
C ASP A 284 1.27 6.22 11.62
N ALA A 285 2.17 6.68 12.50
CA ALA A 285 3.19 5.81 13.11
C ALA A 285 2.59 4.73 14.05
N ARG A 286 1.32 4.81 14.40
CA ARG A 286 0.64 3.92 15.35
C ARG A 286 -0.12 2.77 14.68
N GLY A 287 -0.79 3.05 13.55
CA GLY A 287 -1.50 2.04 12.75
C GLY A 287 -2.80 1.50 13.35
N GLY A 288 -3.31 2.10 14.41
CA GLY A 288 -4.49 1.61 15.13
C GLY A 288 -5.76 1.60 14.30
N ALA A 289 -5.93 2.57 13.39
CA ALA A 289 -7.05 2.62 12.48
C ALA A 289 -7.10 1.37 11.57
N ALA A 290 -5.96 0.96 11.00
CA ALA A 290 -5.86 -0.22 10.15
C ALA A 290 -6.26 -1.51 10.88
N LEU A 291 -5.83 -1.65 12.16
CA LEU A 291 -6.13 -2.82 12.99
C LEU A 291 -7.58 -2.83 13.48
N SER A 292 -8.24 -1.69 13.57
CA SER A 292 -9.59 -1.58 14.14
C SER A 292 -10.71 -1.61 13.10
N VAL A 293 -10.52 -0.95 11.96
CA VAL A 293 -11.60 -0.68 11.00
C VAL A 293 -12.20 -1.97 10.43
N ARG A 294 -11.36 -2.93 10.07
CA ARG A 294 -11.82 -4.20 9.50
C ARG A 294 -12.61 -5.03 10.49
N GLU A 295 -12.10 -5.14 11.73
CA GLU A 295 -12.75 -5.96 12.77
C GLU A 295 -14.11 -5.37 13.15
N VAL A 296 -14.22 -4.06 13.23
CA VAL A 296 -15.48 -3.38 13.61
C VAL A 296 -16.48 -3.38 12.46
N THR A 297 -16.05 -3.12 11.24
CA THR A 297 -16.98 -3.01 10.09
C THR A 297 -17.29 -4.35 9.41
N GLY A 298 -16.44 -5.36 9.61
CA GLY A 298 -16.50 -6.62 8.87
C GLY A 298 -16.09 -6.52 7.40
N VAL A 299 -15.72 -5.29 6.92
CA VAL A 299 -15.43 -5.03 5.51
C VAL A 299 -13.91 -5.03 5.28
N PRO A 300 -13.40 -5.69 4.22
CA PRO A 300 -11.96 -5.80 3.98
C PRO A 300 -11.33 -4.47 3.54
N ILE A 301 -10.06 -4.30 3.91
CA ILE A 301 -9.22 -3.24 3.38
C ILE A 301 -8.67 -3.71 2.01
N LEU A 302 -8.89 -2.92 0.96
CA LEU A 302 -8.44 -3.25 -0.40
C LEU A 302 -7.12 -2.60 -0.75
N PHE A 303 -6.96 -1.32 -0.36
CA PHE A 303 -5.83 -0.52 -0.77
C PHE A 303 -5.30 0.33 0.38
N ALA A 304 -4.02 0.69 0.25
CA ALA A 304 -3.31 1.58 1.15
C ALA A 304 -2.60 2.69 0.37
N SER A 305 -2.68 3.91 0.87
CA SER A 305 -1.96 5.07 0.34
C SER A 305 -0.99 5.61 1.38
N THR A 306 0.29 5.71 1.02
CA THR A 306 1.42 5.95 1.91
C THR A 306 2.18 7.24 1.58
N GLY A 307 1.53 8.18 0.93
CA GLY A 307 2.12 9.46 0.58
C GLY A 307 1.26 10.25 -0.40
N GLU A 308 1.78 11.37 -0.88
CA GLU A 308 1.03 12.28 -1.76
C GLU A 308 1.17 11.96 -3.25
N LYS A 309 2.23 11.25 -3.66
CA LYS A 309 2.48 10.93 -5.07
C LYS A 309 1.47 9.90 -5.57
N LEU A 310 1.20 9.94 -6.87
CA LEU A 310 0.27 8.99 -7.51
C LEU A 310 0.76 7.52 -7.43
N GLU A 311 2.06 7.33 -7.28
CA GLU A 311 2.73 6.03 -7.12
C GLU A 311 2.65 5.49 -5.68
N ASP A 312 2.38 6.36 -4.69
CA ASP A 312 2.29 5.99 -3.27
C ASP A 312 0.92 5.32 -2.99
N PHE A 313 0.62 4.22 -3.70
CA PHE A 313 -0.65 3.51 -3.65
C PHE A 313 -0.45 2.04 -4.03
N ASP A 314 -0.96 1.14 -3.21
CA ASP A 314 -0.82 -0.30 -3.43
C ASP A 314 -2.00 -1.09 -2.85
N VAL A 315 -2.13 -2.34 -3.29
CA VAL A 315 -3.05 -3.32 -2.71
C VAL A 315 -2.68 -3.58 -1.26
N PHE A 316 -3.67 -3.70 -0.40
CA PHE A 316 -3.45 -4.02 1.00
C PHE A 316 -3.28 -5.54 1.18
N HIS A 317 -2.14 -5.94 1.73
CA HIS A 317 -1.78 -7.33 1.99
C HIS A 317 -1.72 -7.59 3.50
N PRO A 318 -2.74 -8.22 4.10
CA PRO A 318 -2.78 -8.48 5.55
C PRO A 318 -1.58 -9.23 6.10
N ASP A 319 -1.11 -10.24 5.39
CA ASP A 319 0.04 -11.08 5.75
C ASP A 319 1.36 -10.30 5.77
N ARG A 320 1.59 -9.46 4.76
CA ARG A 320 2.78 -8.60 4.70
C ARG A 320 2.75 -7.54 5.80
N MET A 321 1.57 -6.99 6.05
CA MET A 321 1.39 -5.98 7.08
C MET A 321 1.64 -6.57 8.48
N ALA A 322 1.09 -7.74 8.78
CA ALA A 322 1.35 -8.46 10.02
C ALA A 322 2.84 -8.77 10.21
N SER A 323 3.51 -9.25 9.15
CA SER A 323 4.95 -9.53 9.18
C SER A 323 5.79 -8.27 9.47
N ARG A 324 5.42 -7.12 8.90
CA ARG A 324 6.06 -5.82 9.18
C ARG A 324 5.86 -5.38 10.62
N ILE A 325 4.62 -5.46 11.12
CA ILE A 325 4.28 -5.14 12.52
C ILE A 325 5.10 -5.97 13.51
N LEU A 326 5.44 -7.21 13.17
CA LEU A 326 6.27 -8.08 14.00
C LEU A 326 7.78 -7.97 13.75
N GLY A 327 8.21 -7.02 12.92
CA GLY A 327 9.62 -6.84 12.59
C GLY A 327 10.26 -8.04 11.87
N MET A 328 9.43 -8.91 11.26
CA MET A 328 9.90 -10.08 10.53
C MET A 328 10.36 -9.75 9.09
N GLY A 329 10.28 -8.49 8.70
CA GLY A 329 10.58 -8.03 7.35
C GLY A 329 9.47 -8.37 6.34
N ASP A 330 9.64 -7.88 5.13
CA ASP A 330 8.73 -8.14 4.02
C ASP A 330 9.46 -8.86 2.89
N VAL A 331 9.85 -10.10 3.16
CA VAL A 331 10.59 -10.93 2.19
C VAL A 331 9.78 -11.19 0.93
N LEU A 332 8.46 -11.34 1.03
CA LEU A 332 7.60 -11.57 -0.12
C LEU A 332 7.60 -10.37 -1.07
N THR A 333 7.46 -9.16 -0.53
CA THR A 333 7.57 -7.93 -1.34
C THR A 333 8.95 -7.81 -2.01
N LEU A 334 10.02 -8.17 -1.30
CA LEU A 334 11.38 -8.17 -1.86
C LEU A 334 11.51 -9.17 -3.02
N ILE A 335 10.97 -10.38 -2.87
CA ILE A 335 10.95 -11.41 -3.93
C ILE A 335 10.18 -10.89 -5.15
N GLU A 336 8.98 -10.33 -4.97
CA GLU A 336 8.18 -9.80 -6.07
C GLU A 336 8.87 -8.62 -6.78
N GLN A 337 9.56 -7.75 -6.04
CA GLN A 337 10.36 -6.68 -6.65
C GLN A 337 11.51 -7.25 -7.48
N ALA A 338 12.17 -8.29 -6.97
CA ALA A 338 13.21 -8.97 -7.71
C ALA A 338 12.66 -9.61 -9.01
N GLU A 339 11.54 -10.32 -8.92
CA GLU A 339 10.90 -10.95 -10.09
C GLU A 339 10.47 -9.96 -11.17
N GLN A 340 10.14 -8.72 -10.80
CA GLN A 340 9.77 -7.67 -11.77
C GLN A 340 10.96 -7.04 -12.47
N VAL A 341 12.09 -6.97 -11.80
CA VAL A 341 13.29 -6.29 -12.30
C VAL A 341 14.24 -7.26 -12.98
N PHE A 342 14.28 -8.49 -12.49
CA PHE A 342 15.10 -9.56 -13.06
C PHE A 342 14.25 -10.48 -13.92
N ASP A 343 14.52 -10.52 -15.21
CA ASP A 343 14.05 -11.59 -16.07
C ASP A 343 14.70 -12.90 -15.59
N ALA A 344 13.90 -13.93 -15.37
CA ALA A 344 14.39 -15.24 -14.91
C ALA A 344 15.51 -15.78 -15.82
N GLN A 345 15.41 -15.52 -17.11
CA GLN A 345 16.43 -15.91 -18.10
C GLN A 345 17.74 -15.14 -17.91
N GLN A 346 17.69 -13.83 -17.63
CA GLN A 346 18.88 -13.01 -17.35
C GLN A 346 19.55 -13.40 -16.02
N ALA A 347 18.76 -13.79 -15.00
CA ALA A 347 19.29 -14.26 -13.72
C ALA A 347 20.03 -15.60 -13.88
N GLU A 348 19.48 -16.52 -14.68
CA GLU A 348 20.11 -17.82 -14.97
C GLU A 348 21.40 -17.64 -15.78
N GLU A 349 21.41 -16.78 -16.80
CA GLU A 349 22.60 -16.43 -17.58
C GLU A 349 23.70 -15.79 -16.72
N ALA A 350 23.35 -14.87 -15.81
CA ALA A 350 24.29 -14.26 -14.90
C ALA A 350 24.90 -15.27 -13.92
N ALA A 351 24.07 -16.17 -13.39
CA ALA A 351 24.54 -17.27 -12.52
C ALA A 351 25.49 -18.23 -13.26
N ALA A 352 25.18 -18.58 -14.51
CA ALA A 352 26.03 -19.41 -15.36
C ALA A 352 27.37 -18.72 -15.64
N LYS A 353 27.40 -17.41 -15.96
CA LYS A 353 28.61 -16.62 -16.18
C LYS A 353 29.49 -16.51 -14.91
N ILE A 354 28.87 -16.37 -13.74
CA ILE A 354 29.60 -16.39 -12.46
C ILE A 354 30.25 -17.75 -12.24
N GLY A 355 29.51 -18.85 -12.53
CA GLY A 355 30.00 -20.21 -12.38
C GLY A 355 31.13 -20.59 -13.36
N SER A 356 31.12 -20.05 -14.58
CA SER A 356 32.15 -20.24 -15.59
C SER A 356 33.37 -19.31 -15.45
N GLY A 357 33.29 -18.28 -14.59
CA GLY A 357 34.32 -17.24 -14.45
C GLY A 357 34.36 -16.24 -15.61
N GLU A 358 33.30 -16.16 -16.40
CA GLU A 358 33.13 -15.25 -17.55
C GLU A 358 32.35 -13.97 -17.20
N PHE A 359 32.11 -13.73 -15.91
CA PHE A 359 31.40 -12.56 -15.42
C PHE A 359 32.25 -11.28 -15.61
N THR A 360 31.71 -10.31 -16.34
CA THR A 360 32.41 -9.10 -16.77
C THR A 360 32.02 -7.88 -15.94
N LEU A 361 32.73 -6.75 -16.12
CA LEU A 361 32.35 -5.46 -15.51
C LEU A 361 31.07 -4.87 -16.16
N GLU A 362 30.75 -5.22 -17.41
CA GLU A 362 29.49 -4.88 -18.04
C GLU A 362 28.34 -5.61 -17.35
N ASP A 363 28.45 -6.93 -17.14
CA ASP A 363 27.46 -7.73 -16.41
C ASP A 363 27.25 -7.20 -14.98
N PHE A 364 28.34 -6.78 -14.31
CA PHE A 364 28.28 -6.19 -12.98
C PHE A 364 27.53 -4.84 -13.00
N LEU A 365 27.76 -4.01 -14.00
CA LEU A 365 27.09 -2.72 -14.17
C LEU A 365 25.59 -2.94 -14.40
N ASP A 366 25.20 -3.90 -15.25
CA ASP A 366 23.82 -4.21 -15.54
C ASP A 366 23.08 -4.74 -14.30
N GLN A 367 23.73 -5.61 -13.52
CA GLN A 367 23.20 -6.10 -12.25
C GLN A 367 22.99 -4.95 -11.23
N MET A 368 23.96 -4.05 -11.14
CA MET A 368 23.90 -2.89 -10.25
C MET A 368 22.78 -1.93 -10.65
N LEU A 369 22.57 -1.71 -11.94
CA LEU A 369 21.47 -0.91 -12.47
C LEU A 369 20.11 -1.57 -12.25
N ALA A 370 20.04 -2.90 -12.35
CA ALA A 370 18.84 -3.67 -12.05
C ALA A 370 18.45 -3.53 -10.56
N ILE A 371 19.41 -3.71 -9.64
CA ILE A 371 19.19 -3.52 -8.20
C ILE A 371 18.70 -2.10 -7.91
N ARG A 372 19.28 -1.09 -8.56
CA ARG A 372 18.88 0.32 -8.38
C ARG A 372 17.46 0.61 -8.85
N LYS A 373 16.94 -0.13 -9.85
CA LYS A 373 15.54 -0.02 -10.28
C LYS A 373 14.56 -0.51 -9.21
N MET A 374 15.01 -1.38 -8.29
CA MET A 374 14.22 -1.83 -7.14
C MET A 374 14.08 -0.77 -6.05
N GLY A 375 14.93 0.28 -6.04
CA GLY A 375 14.93 1.36 -5.07
C GLY A 375 16.27 1.55 -4.36
N PRO A 376 16.35 2.48 -3.37
CA PRO A 376 17.54 2.69 -2.55
C PRO A 376 17.94 1.41 -1.80
N ILE A 377 19.24 1.09 -1.77
CA ILE A 377 19.72 -0.16 -1.15
C ILE A 377 19.41 -0.24 0.34
N GLY A 378 19.48 0.87 1.05
CA GLY A 378 19.11 0.93 2.47
C GLY A 378 17.69 0.41 2.73
N ASN A 379 16.77 0.72 1.83
CA ASN A 379 15.38 0.30 1.92
C ASN A 379 15.21 -1.21 1.63
N LEU A 380 15.91 -1.72 0.62
CA LEU A 380 15.88 -3.16 0.30
C LEU A 380 16.44 -4.01 1.45
N LEU A 381 17.54 -3.54 2.07
CA LEU A 381 18.10 -4.18 3.26
C LEU A 381 17.17 -4.08 4.46
N GLY A 382 16.37 -2.99 4.57
CA GLY A 382 15.35 -2.81 5.59
C GLY A 382 14.21 -3.83 5.54
N MET A 383 13.96 -4.42 4.38
CA MET A 383 12.93 -5.47 4.20
C MET A 383 13.38 -6.86 4.67
N LEU A 384 14.66 -7.04 4.97
CA LEU A 384 15.17 -8.33 5.44
C LEU A 384 14.82 -8.58 6.91
N PRO A 385 14.56 -9.85 7.30
CA PRO A 385 14.30 -10.20 8.69
C PRO A 385 15.47 -9.80 9.61
N GLY A 386 15.16 -9.07 10.69
CA GLY A 386 16.18 -8.60 11.64
C GLY A 386 16.84 -7.28 11.27
N ALA A 387 16.46 -6.63 10.18
CA ALA A 387 16.99 -5.34 9.74
C ALA A 387 16.86 -4.22 10.82
N GLY A 388 15.78 -4.27 11.62
CA GLY A 388 15.58 -3.33 12.74
C GLY A 388 16.73 -3.30 13.77
N GLN A 389 17.45 -4.42 13.93
CA GLN A 389 18.62 -4.49 14.83
C GLN A 389 19.91 -3.91 14.22
N MET A 390 19.90 -3.65 12.91
CA MET A 390 21.02 -3.11 12.14
C MET A 390 20.76 -1.68 11.65
N LYS A 391 19.80 -0.98 12.23
CA LYS A 391 19.31 0.33 11.77
C LYS A 391 20.44 1.36 11.58
N ASP A 392 21.39 1.42 12.51
CA ASP A 392 22.54 2.33 12.41
C ASP A 392 23.52 1.95 11.29
N ALA A 393 23.69 0.65 11.04
CA ALA A 393 24.52 0.15 9.94
C ALA A 393 23.83 0.38 8.58
N LEU A 394 22.51 0.23 8.52
CA LEU A 394 21.70 0.48 7.32
C LEU A 394 21.65 1.97 6.95
N ALA A 395 21.56 2.85 7.94
CA ALA A 395 21.61 4.31 7.74
C ALA A 395 22.98 4.79 7.22
N ALA A 396 24.03 4.01 7.41
CA ALA A 396 25.38 4.30 6.90
C ALA A 396 25.59 3.83 5.44
N VAL A 397 24.66 3.08 4.85
CA VAL A 397 24.74 2.68 3.44
C VAL A 397 24.34 3.86 2.56
N ASP A 398 25.34 4.45 1.91
CA ASP A 398 25.20 5.63 1.06
C ASP A 398 25.16 5.22 -0.42
N ASP A 399 24.04 5.51 -1.09
CA ASP A 399 23.86 5.30 -2.54
C ASP A 399 24.91 6.04 -3.37
N SER A 400 25.57 7.07 -2.81
CA SER A 400 26.62 7.82 -3.49
C SER A 400 27.86 6.96 -3.80
N GLN A 401 28.11 5.92 -3.01
CA GLN A 401 29.20 4.97 -3.29
C GLN A 401 28.93 4.16 -4.54
N LEU A 402 27.67 3.75 -4.74
CA LEU A 402 27.26 3.07 -5.96
C LEU A 402 27.34 3.97 -7.19
N ASP A 403 26.96 5.25 -7.06
CA ASP A 403 27.12 6.24 -8.12
C ASP A 403 28.58 6.38 -8.54
N ARG A 404 29.51 6.35 -7.59
CA ARG A 404 30.95 6.38 -7.88
C ARG A 404 31.40 5.13 -8.62
N VAL A 405 31.01 3.94 -8.17
CA VAL A 405 31.35 2.67 -8.83
C VAL A 405 30.78 2.66 -10.26
N GLN A 406 29.52 3.05 -10.43
CA GLN A 406 28.87 3.17 -11.74
C GLN A 406 29.62 4.16 -12.66
N ALA A 407 30.02 5.32 -12.15
CA ALA A 407 30.76 6.31 -12.90
C ALA A 407 32.15 5.79 -13.34
N ILE A 408 32.83 5.07 -12.44
CA ILE A 408 34.12 4.43 -12.74
C ILE A 408 33.98 3.43 -13.88
N ILE A 409 33.01 2.51 -13.79
CA ILE A 409 32.80 1.47 -14.81
C ILE A 409 32.37 2.09 -16.14
N ARG A 410 31.44 3.06 -16.13
CA ARG A 410 31.04 3.79 -17.35
C ARG A 410 32.16 4.59 -18.00
N GLY A 411 33.12 5.06 -17.20
CA GLY A 411 34.33 5.72 -17.70
C GLY A 411 35.35 4.75 -18.36
N MET A 412 35.14 3.44 -18.25
CA MET A 412 35.97 2.42 -18.91
C MET A 412 35.57 2.24 -20.38
N THR A 413 36.53 1.85 -21.24
CA THR A 413 36.22 1.48 -22.63
C THR A 413 35.38 0.20 -22.68
N PRO A 414 34.59 -0.04 -23.73
CA PRO A 414 33.83 -1.29 -23.87
C PRO A 414 34.70 -2.54 -23.79
N ALA A 415 35.93 -2.49 -24.36
CA ALA A 415 36.86 -3.62 -24.28
C ALA A 415 37.33 -3.90 -22.83
N GLU A 416 37.53 -2.89 -22.00
CA GLU A 416 37.91 -3.06 -20.59
C GLU A 416 36.75 -3.54 -19.74
N ARG A 417 35.52 -3.19 -20.07
CA ARG A 417 34.34 -3.70 -19.38
C ARG A 417 34.09 -5.16 -19.73
N ALA A 418 34.33 -5.56 -21.00
CA ALA A 418 34.17 -6.94 -21.44
C ALA A 418 35.28 -7.88 -20.95
N ASP A 419 36.52 -7.40 -20.88
CA ASP A 419 37.67 -8.15 -20.35
C ASP A 419 38.50 -7.34 -19.38
N PRO A 420 38.20 -7.45 -18.06
CA PRO A 420 38.94 -6.71 -17.03
C PRO A 420 40.42 -7.02 -16.94
N LYS A 421 40.89 -8.14 -17.50
CA LYS A 421 42.30 -8.56 -17.47
C LYS A 421 43.19 -7.65 -18.30
N ILE A 422 42.65 -6.87 -19.24
CA ILE A 422 43.44 -5.91 -20.02
C ILE A 422 43.73 -4.60 -19.27
N ILE A 423 43.16 -4.40 -18.08
CA ILE A 423 43.39 -3.23 -17.24
C ILE A 423 44.72 -3.39 -16.51
N ASN A 424 45.73 -2.78 -17.06
CA ASN A 424 47.09 -2.78 -16.51
C ASN A 424 47.45 -1.43 -15.81
N ALA A 425 48.58 -1.37 -15.12
CA ALA A 425 49.01 -0.20 -14.38
C ALA A 425 49.10 1.08 -15.24
N SER A 426 49.50 0.98 -16.49
CA SER A 426 49.58 2.12 -17.42
C SER A 426 48.21 2.70 -17.73
N ARG A 427 47.16 1.86 -17.88
CA ARG A 427 45.79 2.28 -18.11
C ARG A 427 45.12 2.86 -16.86
N GLN A 428 45.51 2.37 -15.68
CA GLN A 428 45.04 2.93 -14.41
C GLN A 428 45.58 4.34 -14.15
N ILE A 429 46.88 4.57 -14.42
CA ILE A 429 47.54 5.86 -14.22
C ILE A 429 46.99 6.90 -15.23
N GLY A 430 46.74 6.52 -16.50
CA GLY A 430 46.23 7.41 -17.51
C GLY A 430 44.86 8.02 -17.16
N ARG A 431 44.04 7.37 -16.30
CA ARG A 431 42.74 7.88 -15.84
C ARG A 431 42.82 8.77 -14.61
N ALA A 432 43.88 8.66 -13.80
CA ALA A 432 44.09 9.53 -12.64
C ALA A 432 44.41 10.98 -13.02
N HIS A 433 44.67 11.26 -14.30
CA HIS A 433 45.03 12.58 -14.83
C HIS A 433 43.99 13.23 -15.72
N VAL A 434 42.81 12.65 -15.84
CA VAL A 434 41.59 13.20 -16.48
C VAL A 434 40.52 13.38 -15.42
#